data_d5f8c4a512b5afe65c0d61fb15b5ba9f
#
_entry.id   d5f8c4a512b5afe65c0d61fb15b5ba9f
#
_cell.length_a   1.000
_cell.length_b   1.000
_cell.length_c   1.000
_cell.angle_alpha   90.00
_cell.angle_beta   90.00
_cell.angle_gamma   90.00
#
_symmetry.space_group_name_H-M   'P 1'
#
loop_
_entity.id
_entity.type
_entity.pdbx_description
1 polymer ?
#
loop_
_entity_poly.entity_id
_entity_poly.type
_entity_poly.pdbx_seq_one_letter_code
_entity_poly.pdbx_strand_id
1 'polypeptide(L)'
;MRARWLSAAGLALLLAGPAGGAAADAVPVPDGYRMTEYRSPTPASLPGAETVNTAQARALVESGAALPINVMKLDRSTLPGGPWLVPKPFPQIPGSVWLPNVGLGTLTPELDGYFRSSLERLTGGDRGRGLLFYCLADCWMSWNAGKRALAMGYRRVLWYRDGADGWAEAGLPTEEGKPVPVAAP
;
A
#
# COMPACT_ATOMS: atom_id res chain seq x y z
N MET A 1 -44.46 37.27 63.25
CA MET A 1 -44.42 35.89 62.73
C MET A 1 -44.24 35.95 61.23
N ARG A 2 -43.04 35.68 60.72
CA ARG A 2 -42.74 35.68 59.26
C ARG A 2 -42.28 34.27 58.88
N ALA A 3 -43.10 33.58 58.08
CA ALA A 3 -42.77 32.25 57.56
C ALA A 3 -41.81 32.35 56.39
N ARG A 4 -40.66 31.67 56.45
CA ARG A 4 -39.63 31.58 55.37
C ARG A 4 -39.92 30.27 54.57
N TRP A 5 -40.20 30.45 53.26
CA TRP A 5 -40.33 29.34 52.34
C TRP A 5 -38.93 29.03 51.80
N LEU A 6 -38.50 27.79 51.97
CA LEU A 6 -37.29 27.25 51.35
C LEU A 6 -37.64 26.56 50.06
N SER A 7 -37.21 27.13 48.95
CA SER A 7 -37.32 26.54 47.64
C SER A 7 -36.15 25.54 47.42
N ALA A 8 -36.45 24.27 47.31
CA ALA A 8 -35.48 23.27 46.93
C ALA A 8 -35.36 23.22 45.41
N ALA A 9 -34.21 23.65 44.87
CA ALA A 9 -33.86 23.49 43.47
C ALA A 9 -33.29 22.08 43.25
N GLY A 10 -34.05 21.24 42.54
CA GLY A 10 -33.57 19.92 42.14
C GLY A 10 -32.62 20.02 40.94
N LEU A 11 -31.39 19.65 41.12
CA LEU A 11 -30.35 19.54 40.06
C LEU A 11 -30.52 18.20 39.33
N ALA A 12 -31.08 18.24 38.12
CA ALA A 12 -31.17 17.09 37.24
C ALA A 12 -29.81 16.82 36.58
N LEU A 13 -29.13 15.77 37.00
CA LEU A 13 -27.87 15.30 36.40
C LEU A 13 -28.19 14.51 35.12
N LEU A 14 -28.01 15.13 33.97
CA LEU A 14 -28.06 14.45 32.66
C LEU A 14 -26.79 13.62 32.50
N LEU A 15 -26.91 12.31 32.68
CA LEU A 15 -25.89 11.34 32.32
C LEU A 15 -25.86 11.19 30.78
N ALA A 16 -24.92 11.92 30.13
CA ALA A 16 -24.58 11.66 28.74
C ALA A 16 -23.77 10.33 28.68
N GLY A 17 -24.45 9.28 28.23
CA GLY A 17 -23.77 8.00 27.93
C GLY A 17 -22.78 8.19 26.78
N PRO A 18 -21.65 7.43 26.76
CA PRO A 18 -20.72 7.48 25.65
C PRO A 18 -21.44 7.00 24.38
N ALA A 19 -21.47 7.82 23.36
CA ALA A 19 -21.85 7.40 22.01
C ALA A 19 -20.82 6.37 21.54
N GLY A 20 -21.17 5.09 21.62
CA GLY A 20 -20.37 4.01 21.04
C GLY A 20 -20.38 4.16 19.53
N GLY A 21 -19.37 4.82 18.97
CA GLY A 21 -19.06 4.74 17.55
C GLY A 21 -18.74 3.28 17.24
N ALA A 22 -19.58 2.62 16.42
CA ALA A 22 -19.26 1.31 15.87
C ALA A 22 -17.91 1.46 15.14
N ALA A 23 -16.86 0.85 15.68
CA ALA A 23 -15.60 0.70 14.96
C ALA A 23 -15.94 -0.10 13.70
N ALA A 24 -15.71 0.49 12.52
CA ALA A 24 -15.84 -0.24 11.28
C ALA A 24 -15.00 -1.52 11.40
N ASP A 25 -15.62 -2.68 11.11
CA ASP A 25 -14.94 -3.96 11.25
C ASP A 25 -13.61 -3.92 10.51
N ALA A 26 -12.53 -4.12 11.26
CA ALA A 26 -11.19 -4.08 10.70
C ALA A 26 -11.03 -5.22 9.69
N VAL A 27 -10.54 -4.91 8.49
CA VAL A 27 -10.26 -5.94 7.47
C VAL A 27 -9.24 -6.94 8.04
N PRO A 28 -9.56 -8.22 8.14
CA PRO A 28 -8.65 -9.19 8.71
C PRO A 28 -7.40 -9.40 7.83
N VAL A 29 -6.27 -9.66 8.48
CA VAL A 29 -5.03 -10.04 7.80
C VAL A 29 -5.11 -11.50 7.38
N PRO A 30 -5.03 -11.82 6.07
CA PRO A 30 -5.09 -13.22 5.64
C PRO A 30 -3.75 -13.94 5.83
N ASP A 31 -3.80 -15.24 6.07
CA ASP A 31 -2.59 -16.09 6.11
C ASP A 31 -1.88 -16.14 4.75
N GLY A 32 -2.65 -16.22 3.66
CA GLY A 32 -2.17 -16.29 2.28
C GLY A 32 -2.07 -14.95 1.59
N TYR A 33 -2.15 -14.99 0.27
CA TYR A 33 -2.26 -13.82 -0.60
C TYR A 33 -3.72 -13.54 -0.92
N ARG A 34 -4.06 -12.28 -1.15
CA ARG A 34 -5.34 -11.90 -1.73
C ARG A 34 -5.40 -12.38 -3.18
N MET A 35 -6.43 -13.17 -3.52
CA MET A 35 -6.51 -13.85 -4.82
C MET A 35 -7.36 -13.10 -5.84
N THR A 36 -8.35 -12.35 -5.37
CA THR A 36 -9.36 -11.65 -6.21
C THR A 36 -9.71 -10.31 -5.58
N GLU A 37 -10.53 -9.51 -6.26
CA GLU A 37 -11.03 -8.22 -5.75
C GLU A 37 -9.92 -7.35 -5.17
N TYR A 38 -8.88 -7.15 -5.97
CA TYR A 38 -7.70 -6.40 -5.53
C TYR A 38 -7.98 -4.94 -5.18
N ARG A 39 -9.07 -4.36 -5.67
CA ARG A 39 -9.57 -3.02 -5.34
C ARG A 39 -10.69 -3.14 -4.31
N SER A 40 -10.32 -3.32 -3.07
CA SER A 40 -11.21 -3.43 -1.92
C SER A 40 -10.46 -3.02 -0.65
N PRO A 41 -11.16 -2.70 0.44
CA PRO A 41 -10.52 -2.32 1.70
C PRO A 41 -9.42 -3.29 2.10
N THR A 42 -8.28 -2.75 2.51
CA THR A 42 -7.09 -3.50 2.91
C THR A 42 -6.92 -3.51 4.43
N PRO A 43 -6.18 -4.48 5.01
CA PRO A 43 -5.84 -4.47 6.43
C PRO A 43 -5.14 -3.19 6.86
N ALA A 44 -5.12 -2.92 8.15
CA ALA A 44 -4.37 -1.78 8.69
C ALA A 44 -2.85 -1.95 8.60
N SER A 45 -2.36 -3.18 8.46
CA SER A 45 -0.92 -3.49 8.42
C SER A 45 -0.60 -4.66 7.51
N LEU A 46 0.67 -4.77 7.14
CA LEU A 46 1.29 -5.94 6.54
C LEU A 46 2.27 -6.55 7.56
N PRO A 47 2.01 -7.75 8.11
CA PRO A 47 2.91 -8.38 9.07
C PRO A 47 4.33 -8.52 8.53
N GLY A 48 5.31 -8.09 9.33
CA GLY A 48 6.73 -8.10 8.95
C GLY A 48 7.18 -6.88 8.15
N ALA A 49 6.27 -6.02 7.69
CA ALA A 49 6.59 -4.75 7.04
C ALA A 49 6.21 -3.56 7.93
N GLU A 50 6.85 -2.43 7.68
CA GLU A 50 6.42 -1.15 8.22
C GLU A 50 5.32 -0.55 7.34
N THR A 51 4.13 -0.28 7.91
CA THR A 51 3.08 0.47 7.22
C THR A 51 3.33 1.95 7.39
N VAL A 52 3.40 2.69 6.29
CA VAL A 52 3.73 4.12 6.29
C VAL A 52 2.59 4.96 5.72
N ASN A 53 2.41 6.15 6.27
CA ASN A 53 1.51 7.18 5.75
C ASN A 53 2.20 8.03 4.67
N THR A 54 1.46 8.95 4.04
CA THR A 54 1.95 9.80 2.95
C THR A 54 3.17 10.64 3.35
N ALA A 55 3.18 11.24 4.55
CA ALA A 55 4.30 12.05 5.01
C ALA A 55 5.58 11.23 5.22
N GLN A 56 5.43 10.03 5.78
CA GLN A 56 6.53 9.07 5.95
C GLN A 56 7.04 8.55 4.61
N ALA A 57 6.14 8.18 3.69
CA ALA A 57 6.50 7.75 2.34
C ALA A 57 7.28 8.83 1.60
N ARG A 58 6.82 10.08 1.66
CA ARG A 58 7.52 11.24 1.10
C ARG A 58 8.95 11.36 1.65
N ALA A 59 9.12 11.38 2.95
CA ALA A 59 10.45 11.51 3.59
C ALA A 59 11.39 10.37 3.18
N LEU A 60 10.89 9.14 3.07
CA LEU A 60 11.65 7.96 2.65
C LEU A 60 12.12 8.06 1.20
N VAL A 61 11.25 8.56 0.31
CA VAL A 61 11.55 8.75 -1.11
C VAL A 61 12.55 9.91 -1.29
N GLU A 62 12.28 11.08 -0.73
CA GLU A 62 13.12 12.27 -0.85
C GLU A 62 14.53 12.05 -0.29
N SER A 63 14.67 11.29 0.79
CA SER A 63 15.99 10.94 1.37
C SER A 63 16.70 9.79 0.66
N GLY A 64 16.03 9.07 -0.27
CA GLY A 64 16.56 7.86 -0.88
C GLY A 64 16.68 6.67 0.08
N ALA A 65 16.06 6.76 1.27
CA ALA A 65 16.11 5.70 2.28
C ALA A 65 15.31 4.45 1.89
N ALA A 66 14.34 4.59 1.00
CA ALA A 66 13.62 3.48 0.39
C ALA A 66 13.43 3.71 -1.12
N LEU A 67 13.47 2.61 -1.88
CA LEU A 67 13.16 2.60 -3.30
C LEU A 67 11.65 2.40 -3.48
N PRO A 68 10.92 3.35 -4.07
CA PRO A 68 9.50 3.17 -4.33
C PRO A 68 9.27 2.17 -5.46
N ILE A 69 8.44 1.16 -5.19
CA ILE A 69 8.08 0.09 -6.13
C ILE A 69 6.59 0.18 -6.44
N ASN A 70 6.29 0.66 -7.63
CA ASN A 70 4.93 0.68 -8.16
C ASN A 70 4.56 -0.73 -8.64
N VAL A 71 3.41 -1.27 -8.18
CA VAL A 71 2.95 -2.62 -8.57
C VAL A 71 1.57 -2.61 -9.24
N MET A 72 1.13 -1.46 -9.73
CA MET A 72 -0.14 -1.35 -10.45
C MET A 72 -0.21 -2.32 -11.61
N LYS A 73 -1.42 -2.90 -11.78
CA LYS A 73 -1.70 -3.87 -12.82
C LYS A 73 -1.63 -3.24 -14.21
N LEU A 74 -1.06 -3.98 -15.15
CA LEU A 74 -1.15 -3.73 -16.59
C LEU A 74 -1.57 -5.01 -17.31
N ASP A 75 -2.24 -4.83 -18.42
CA ASP A 75 -2.40 -5.91 -19.39
C ASP A 75 -1.11 -6.09 -20.17
N ARG A 76 -0.92 -7.27 -20.70
CA ARG A 76 0.25 -7.64 -21.48
C ARG A 76 -0.17 -8.12 -22.85
N SER A 77 0.64 -7.87 -23.85
CA SER A 77 0.46 -8.46 -25.18
C SER A 77 0.41 -9.99 -25.06
N THR A 78 -0.50 -10.61 -25.78
CA THR A 78 -0.66 -12.07 -25.82
C THR A 78 0.45 -12.78 -26.61
N LEU A 79 1.29 -12.03 -27.34
CA LEU A 79 2.45 -12.58 -28.02
C LEU A 79 3.50 -13.06 -27.01
N PRO A 80 4.23 -14.15 -27.28
CA PRO A 80 5.34 -14.58 -26.43
C PRO A 80 6.35 -13.46 -26.22
N GLY A 81 6.74 -13.19 -24.97
CA GLY A 81 7.63 -12.07 -24.62
C GLY A 81 7.03 -10.68 -24.87
N GLY A 82 5.73 -10.58 -25.13
CA GLY A 82 5.06 -9.34 -25.50
C GLY A 82 5.18 -8.23 -24.46
N PRO A 83 5.19 -6.95 -24.88
CA PRO A 83 5.35 -5.81 -23.99
C PRO A 83 4.13 -5.60 -23.09
N TRP A 84 4.32 -4.81 -22.04
CA TRP A 84 3.22 -4.24 -21.28
C TRP A 84 2.42 -3.27 -22.15
N LEU A 85 1.10 -3.35 -22.05
CA LEU A 85 0.19 -2.45 -22.74
C LEU A 85 -0.12 -1.27 -21.81
N VAL A 86 0.45 -0.10 -22.11
CA VAL A 86 0.24 1.13 -21.37
C VAL A 86 -0.77 1.99 -22.13
N PRO A 87 -2.07 1.94 -21.79
CA PRO A 87 -3.12 2.57 -22.59
C PRO A 87 -3.12 4.10 -22.52
N LYS A 88 -2.53 4.65 -21.47
CA LYS A 88 -2.38 6.10 -21.23
C LYS A 88 -1.22 6.35 -20.28
N PRO A 89 -0.66 7.59 -20.24
CA PRO A 89 0.33 7.94 -19.23
C PRO A 89 -0.20 7.68 -17.82
N PHE A 90 0.61 7.03 -16.99
CA PHE A 90 0.29 6.79 -15.58
C PHE A 90 1.21 7.62 -14.70
N PRO A 91 0.66 8.56 -13.89
CA PRO A 91 1.46 9.27 -12.91
C PRO A 91 1.89 8.30 -11.82
N GLN A 92 3.14 8.37 -11.44
CA GLN A 92 3.72 7.61 -10.33
C GLN A 92 4.54 8.50 -9.40
N ILE A 93 4.87 7.99 -8.22
CA ILE A 93 5.79 8.64 -7.28
C ILE A 93 7.17 8.79 -7.95
N PRO A 94 7.82 9.96 -7.89
CA PRO A 94 9.11 10.17 -8.53
C PRO A 94 10.18 9.17 -8.10
N GLY A 95 10.97 8.70 -9.04
CA GLY A 95 12.01 7.68 -8.82
C GLY A 95 11.48 6.27 -8.62
N SER A 96 10.19 6.04 -8.86
CA SER A 96 9.61 4.69 -8.77
C SER A 96 10.07 3.77 -9.88
N VAL A 97 10.20 2.51 -9.53
CA VAL A 97 10.31 1.41 -10.48
C VAL A 97 8.97 0.71 -10.59
N TRP A 98 8.40 0.64 -11.79
CA TRP A 98 7.10 0.00 -12.00
C TRP A 98 7.28 -1.46 -12.42
N LEU A 99 6.86 -2.36 -11.51
CA LEU A 99 6.85 -3.81 -11.71
C LEU A 99 5.39 -4.29 -11.78
N PRO A 100 4.76 -4.27 -12.96
CA PRO A 100 3.36 -4.61 -13.07
C PRO A 100 3.07 -6.06 -12.68
N ASN A 101 1.89 -6.30 -12.12
CA ASN A 101 1.31 -7.63 -11.86
C ASN A 101 2.03 -8.49 -10.81
N VAL A 102 3.16 -8.05 -10.24
CA VAL A 102 3.90 -8.84 -9.22
C VAL A 102 3.12 -8.98 -7.90
N GLY A 103 2.05 -8.22 -7.75
CA GLY A 103 1.12 -8.30 -6.62
C GLY A 103 -0.11 -9.19 -6.84
N LEU A 104 -0.24 -9.89 -7.96
CA LEU A 104 -1.33 -10.85 -8.17
C LEU A 104 -1.27 -11.97 -7.12
N GLY A 105 -2.41 -12.55 -6.76
CA GLY A 105 -2.49 -13.64 -5.78
C GLY A 105 -1.65 -14.85 -6.17
N THR A 106 -1.77 -15.28 -7.42
CA THR A 106 -0.89 -16.29 -8.03
C THR A 106 -0.02 -15.64 -9.08
N LEU A 107 1.27 -15.93 -9.06
CA LEU A 107 2.21 -15.57 -10.11
C LEU A 107 2.50 -16.78 -10.99
N THR A 108 2.59 -16.57 -12.30
CA THR A 108 3.21 -17.55 -13.20
C THR A 108 4.71 -17.66 -12.88
N PRO A 109 5.38 -18.77 -13.24
CA PRO A 109 6.84 -18.88 -13.07
C PRO A 109 7.61 -17.72 -13.71
N GLU A 110 7.14 -17.20 -14.85
CA GLU A 110 7.71 -16.05 -15.54
C GLU A 110 7.62 -14.77 -14.68
N LEU A 111 6.43 -14.48 -14.13
CA LEU A 111 6.23 -13.29 -13.28
C LEU A 111 6.96 -13.40 -11.93
N ASP A 112 7.05 -14.59 -11.34
CA ASP A 112 7.85 -14.79 -10.12
C ASP A 112 9.34 -14.58 -10.41
N GLY A 113 9.86 -15.15 -11.50
CA GLY A 113 11.22 -14.92 -11.97
C GLY A 113 11.49 -13.43 -12.27
N TYR A 114 10.59 -12.78 -12.97
CA TYR A 114 10.64 -11.34 -13.25
C TYR A 114 10.72 -10.51 -11.96
N PHE A 115 9.89 -10.81 -10.97
CA PHE A 115 9.90 -10.09 -9.70
C PHE A 115 11.21 -10.30 -8.94
N ARG A 116 11.67 -11.56 -8.80
CA ARG A 116 12.93 -11.90 -8.12
C ARG A 116 14.11 -11.22 -8.76
N SER A 117 14.28 -11.37 -10.07
CA SER A 117 15.41 -10.79 -10.81
C SER A 117 15.37 -9.26 -10.81
N SER A 118 14.19 -8.65 -10.85
CA SER A 118 14.06 -7.21 -10.75
C SER A 118 14.50 -6.71 -9.37
N LEU A 119 14.02 -7.30 -8.28
CA LEU A 119 14.43 -6.90 -6.93
C LEU A 119 15.94 -7.13 -6.71
N GLU A 120 16.48 -8.25 -7.17
CA GLU A 120 17.93 -8.55 -7.09
C GLU A 120 18.76 -7.47 -7.77
N ARG A 121 18.40 -7.11 -9.01
CA ARG A 121 19.09 -6.06 -9.78
C ARG A 121 18.96 -4.69 -9.11
N LEU A 122 17.76 -4.32 -8.64
CA LEU A 122 17.47 -3.02 -8.04
C LEU A 122 18.16 -2.81 -6.69
N THR A 123 18.41 -3.87 -5.97
CA THR A 123 19.07 -3.83 -4.66
C THR A 123 20.56 -4.18 -4.72
N GLY A 124 21.05 -4.67 -5.87
CA GLY A 124 22.40 -5.23 -5.96
C GLY A 124 22.59 -6.44 -5.04
N GLY A 125 21.51 -7.18 -4.73
CA GLY A 125 21.53 -8.31 -3.80
C GLY A 125 21.41 -7.92 -2.32
N ASP A 126 21.41 -6.62 -1.98
CA ASP A 126 21.24 -6.19 -0.59
C ASP A 126 19.79 -6.42 -0.09
N ARG A 127 19.63 -7.43 0.75
CA ARG A 127 18.34 -7.74 1.41
C ARG A 127 17.96 -6.73 2.51
N GLY A 128 18.85 -5.81 2.87
CA GLY A 128 18.60 -4.72 3.81
C GLY A 128 18.14 -3.42 3.15
N ARG A 129 18.19 -3.33 1.82
CA ARG A 129 17.72 -2.16 1.09
C ARG A 129 16.24 -1.90 1.36
N GLY A 130 15.86 -0.65 1.71
CA GLY A 130 14.47 -0.25 1.89
C GLY A 130 13.67 -0.34 0.59
N LEU A 131 12.59 -1.08 0.60
CA LEU A 131 11.66 -1.25 -0.53
C LEU A 131 10.27 -0.76 -0.12
N LEU A 132 9.79 0.31 -0.75
CA LEU A 132 8.49 0.92 -0.48
C LEU A 132 7.48 0.45 -1.53
N PHE A 133 6.68 -0.56 -1.19
CA PHE A 133 5.64 -1.07 -2.09
C PHE A 133 4.38 -0.23 -2.04
N TYR A 134 3.87 0.16 -3.20
CA TYR A 134 2.63 0.88 -3.35
C TYR A 134 1.87 0.51 -4.64
N CYS A 135 0.59 0.82 -4.67
CA CYS A 135 -0.32 0.74 -5.80
C CYS A 135 -1.23 1.98 -5.77
N LEU A 136 -2.53 1.82 -5.85
CA LEU A 136 -3.56 2.81 -5.52
C LEU A 136 -4.02 2.60 -4.07
N ALA A 137 -4.81 3.52 -3.53
CA ALA A 137 -5.50 3.30 -2.25
C ALA A 137 -6.39 2.05 -2.35
N ASP A 138 -6.58 1.37 -1.24
CA ASP A 138 -7.37 0.13 -1.16
C ASP A 138 -7.03 -0.90 -2.26
N CYS A 139 -5.75 -1.11 -2.46
CA CYS A 139 -5.23 -2.04 -3.48
C CYS A 139 -4.35 -3.13 -2.86
N TRP A 140 -4.86 -4.35 -2.86
CA TRP A 140 -4.18 -5.52 -2.30
C TRP A 140 -2.91 -5.93 -3.03
N MET A 141 -2.69 -5.44 -4.24
CA MET A 141 -1.50 -5.82 -5.01
C MET A 141 -0.21 -5.36 -4.33
N SER A 142 -0.17 -4.16 -3.74
CA SER A 142 1.00 -3.70 -2.98
C SER A 142 1.22 -4.49 -1.71
N TRP A 143 0.13 -4.90 -1.02
CA TRP A 143 0.19 -5.77 0.14
C TRP A 143 0.77 -7.15 -0.22
N ASN A 144 0.25 -7.77 -1.27
CA ASN A 144 0.75 -9.05 -1.78
C ASN A 144 2.23 -8.99 -2.20
N ALA A 145 2.61 -7.94 -2.94
CA ALA A 145 4.00 -7.77 -3.40
C ALA A 145 4.96 -7.60 -2.20
N GLY A 146 4.59 -6.78 -1.22
CA GLY A 146 5.37 -6.61 0.01
C GLY A 146 5.52 -7.93 0.78
N LYS A 147 4.43 -8.71 0.92
CA LYS A 147 4.46 -10.05 1.54
C LYS A 147 5.41 -11.00 0.82
N ARG A 148 5.43 -10.98 -0.53
CA ARG A 148 6.38 -11.80 -1.32
C ARG A 148 7.82 -11.35 -1.12
N ALA A 149 8.09 -10.06 -1.08
CA ALA A 149 9.42 -9.54 -0.83
C ALA A 149 9.96 -9.99 0.53
N LEU A 150 9.11 -9.97 1.58
CA LEU A 150 9.45 -10.55 2.89
C LEU A 150 9.78 -12.05 2.79
N ALA A 151 8.95 -12.82 2.09
CA ALA A 151 9.19 -14.25 1.86
C ALA A 151 10.46 -14.53 1.04
N MET A 152 10.91 -13.57 0.22
CA MET A 152 12.19 -13.63 -0.49
C MET A 152 13.39 -13.22 0.39
N GLY A 153 13.17 -12.87 1.66
CA GLY A 153 14.21 -12.52 2.62
C GLY A 153 14.61 -11.05 2.65
N TYR A 154 13.85 -10.14 2.01
CA TYR A 154 14.06 -8.71 2.19
C TYR A 154 13.60 -8.30 3.58
N ARG A 155 14.47 -7.63 4.34
CA ARG A 155 14.25 -7.31 5.76
C ARG A 155 13.66 -5.93 6.00
N ARG A 156 13.81 -5.00 5.06
CA ARG A 156 13.30 -3.63 5.17
C ARG A 156 12.23 -3.37 4.11
N VAL A 157 11.08 -3.99 4.31
CA VAL A 157 9.88 -3.81 3.48
C VAL A 157 8.98 -2.78 4.13
N LEU A 158 8.59 -1.76 3.36
CA LEU A 158 7.65 -0.73 3.73
C LEU A 158 6.43 -0.83 2.83
N TRP A 159 5.26 -0.64 3.40
CA TRP A 159 4.01 -0.69 2.67
C TRP A 159 3.28 0.66 2.76
N TYR A 160 3.15 1.33 1.63
CA TYR A 160 2.42 2.58 1.52
C TYR A 160 1.00 2.30 1.05
N ARG A 161 0.09 2.21 2.03
CA ARG A 161 -1.29 1.78 1.85
C ARG A 161 -2.11 2.76 1.00
N ASP A 162 -1.93 4.07 1.20
CA ASP A 162 -2.70 5.11 0.51
C ASP A 162 -2.28 5.25 -0.95
N GLY A 163 -1.11 4.75 -1.30
CA GLY A 163 -0.62 4.60 -2.66
C GLY A 163 -0.55 5.90 -3.47
N ALA A 164 -0.66 5.77 -4.78
CA ALA A 164 -0.60 6.91 -5.68
C ALA A 164 -1.78 7.88 -5.48
N ASP A 165 -2.93 7.40 -5.00
CA ASP A 165 -4.09 8.24 -4.71
C ASP A 165 -3.76 9.20 -3.54
N GLY A 166 -3.28 8.67 -2.40
CA GLY A 166 -2.89 9.51 -1.26
C GLY A 166 -1.72 10.43 -1.55
N TRP A 167 -0.81 10.03 -2.44
CA TRP A 167 0.27 10.90 -2.91
C TRP A 167 -0.25 12.09 -3.70
N ALA A 168 -1.18 11.85 -4.64
CA ALA A 168 -1.81 12.88 -5.45
C ALA A 168 -2.72 13.81 -4.62
N GLU A 169 -3.51 13.26 -3.69
CA GLU A 169 -4.37 14.01 -2.77
C GLU A 169 -3.56 14.98 -1.88
N ALA A 170 -2.33 14.62 -1.54
CA ALA A 170 -1.41 15.49 -0.82
C ALA A 170 -0.76 16.56 -1.71
N GLY A 171 -1.10 16.64 -3.00
CA GLY A 171 -0.55 17.61 -3.96
C GLY A 171 0.94 17.41 -4.25
N LEU A 172 1.47 16.19 -4.04
CA LEU A 172 2.87 15.90 -4.24
C LEU A 172 3.20 15.69 -5.72
N PRO A 173 4.44 16.01 -6.17
CA PRO A 173 4.83 15.87 -7.57
C PRO A 173 4.79 14.41 -8.02
N THR A 174 4.48 14.21 -9.29
CA THR A 174 4.48 12.90 -9.94
C THR A 174 5.33 12.92 -11.20
N GLU A 175 5.75 11.75 -11.67
CA GLU A 175 6.38 11.56 -12.96
C GLU A 175 5.61 10.54 -13.81
N GLU A 176 5.88 10.46 -15.10
CA GLU A 176 5.29 9.44 -15.97
C GLU A 176 5.93 8.07 -15.71
N GLY A 177 5.08 7.11 -15.32
CA GLY A 177 5.51 5.73 -15.07
C GLY A 177 5.85 4.98 -16.36
N LYS A 178 7.00 4.28 -16.33
CA LYS A 178 7.41 3.34 -17.38
C LYS A 178 7.60 1.96 -16.77
N PRO A 179 6.81 0.96 -17.20
CA PRO A 179 6.93 -0.38 -16.65
C PRO A 179 8.25 -1.03 -17.08
N VAL A 180 8.89 -1.72 -16.15
CA VAL A 180 10.08 -2.52 -16.47
C VAL A 180 9.65 -3.67 -17.38
N PRO A 181 10.29 -3.86 -18.54
CA PRO A 181 9.99 -4.98 -19.41
C PRO A 181 10.23 -6.32 -18.72
N VAL A 182 9.38 -7.31 -19.00
CA VAL A 182 9.71 -8.70 -18.68
C VAL A 182 10.81 -9.11 -19.64
N ALA A 183 11.98 -9.48 -19.12
CA ALA A 183 13.07 -9.96 -19.96
C ALA A 183 12.59 -11.17 -20.76
N ALA A 184 12.96 -11.23 -22.03
CA ALA A 184 12.81 -12.46 -22.80
C ALA A 184 13.63 -13.58 -22.13
N PRO A 185 13.11 -14.82 -22.12
CA PRO A 185 13.84 -15.97 -21.57
C PRO A 185 15.16 -16.23 -22.28
#